data_0f1859ef32e35dd92668a9df26f976bf
#
_entry.id   0f1859ef32e35dd92668a9df26f976bf
#
_cell.length_a   1.000
_cell.length_b   1.000
_cell.length_c   1.000
_cell.angle_alpha   90.00
_cell.angle_beta   90.00
_cell.angle_gamma   90.00
#
_symmetry.space_group_name_H-M   'P 1'
#
loop_
_entity.id
_entity.type
_entity.pdbx_description
1 polymer ?
#
loop_
_entity_poly.entity_id
_entity_poly.type
_entity_poly.pdbx_seq_one_letter_code
_entity_poly.pdbx_strand_id
1 'polypeptide(L)'
;MKRNLPLILLLIGLIIFGGVYFFIRGKAGKNNLEEDETALIEVSLEDRPITLLIPSEDGHWLKMRIEKLKIEAKSMDYELLYQFPDPDTGDSKTAGVPGSIILDGIEEIESDLLMGSESSGKYRYDEGVTGGTLTLRFRNDKGQLLTKFVSDFNIYVNEKELASGDGKFSYTLKNIPRGVYFVAMDTFGVGEIEKAAIREDNYAIFASSDIKLD
;
A
#
# COMPACT_ATOMS: atom_id res chain seq x y z
N MET A 1 20.91 49.26 -35.86
CA MET A 1 20.57 48.52 -34.61
C MET A 1 19.23 47.78 -34.60
N LYS A 2 18.20 48.15 -35.39
CA LYS A 2 16.87 47.46 -35.41
C LYS A 2 16.83 46.10 -36.12
N ARG A 3 17.79 45.76 -36.95
CA ARG A 3 17.79 44.56 -37.83
C ARG A 3 18.16 43.26 -37.07
N ASN A 4 18.80 43.34 -35.92
CA ASN A 4 19.24 42.17 -35.15
C ASN A 4 18.41 41.95 -33.86
N LEU A 5 17.41 42.81 -33.60
CA LEU A 5 16.56 42.72 -32.42
C LEU A 5 15.83 41.37 -32.26
N PRO A 6 15.24 40.79 -33.35
CA PRO A 6 14.58 39.49 -33.24
C PRO A 6 15.54 38.35 -32.94
N LEU A 7 16.78 38.43 -33.40
CA LEU A 7 17.83 37.42 -33.15
C LEU A 7 18.31 37.45 -31.67
N ILE A 8 18.40 38.65 -31.09
CA ILE A 8 18.76 38.84 -29.66
C ILE A 8 17.64 38.32 -28.77
N LEU A 9 16.36 38.60 -29.09
CA LEU A 9 15.22 38.07 -28.34
C LEU A 9 15.12 36.56 -28.39
N LEU A 10 15.42 35.94 -29.55
CA LEU A 10 15.46 34.48 -29.69
C LEU A 10 16.59 33.84 -28.85
N LEU A 11 17.76 34.45 -28.79
CA LEU A 11 18.89 34.01 -27.98
C LEU A 11 18.57 34.08 -26.46
N ILE A 12 17.94 35.21 -26.02
CA ILE A 12 17.51 35.38 -24.63
C ILE A 12 16.46 34.31 -24.27
N GLY A 13 15.49 34.05 -25.16
CA GLY A 13 14.49 33.00 -24.99
C GLY A 13 15.10 31.60 -24.84
N LEU A 14 16.10 31.29 -25.65
CA LEU A 14 16.85 30.02 -25.59
C LEU A 14 17.62 29.86 -24.26
N ILE A 15 18.25 30.93 -23.77
CA ILE A 15 18.97 30.91 -22.48
C ILE A 15 18.01 30.72 -21.32
N ILE A 16 16.86 31.41 -21.32
CA ILE A 16 15.82 31.26 -20.28
C ILE A 16 15.26 29.83 -20.32
N PHE A 17 14.93 29.32 -21.50
CA PHE A 17 14.39 27.98 -21.66
C PHE A 17 15.40 26.90 -21.24
N GLY A 18 16.67 27.06 -21.62
CA GLY A 18 17.76 26.20 -21.18
C GLY A 18 17.96 26.26 -19.67
N GLY A 19 17.93 27.43 -19.06
CA GLY A 19 18.03 27.60 -17.61
C GLY A 19 16.89 26.93 -16.85
N VAL A 20 15.65 27.13 -17.30
CA VAL A 20 14.46 26.49 -16.72
C VAL A 20 14.52 24.97 -16.91
N TYR A 21 14.91 24.50 -18.11
CA TYR A 21 15.07 23.06 -18.37
C TYR A 21 16.12 22.42 -17.45
N PHE A 22 17.29 23.04 -17.28
CA PHE A 22 18.33 22.57 -16.37
C PHE A 22 17.90 22.63 -14.90
N PHE A 23 17.14 23.67 -14.51
CA PHE A 23 16.64 23.82 -13.15
C PHE A 23 15.57 22.76 -12.82
N ILE A 24 14.67 22.45 -13.75
CA ILE A 24 13.65 21.40 -13.59
C ILE A 24 14.32 20.02 -13.59
N ARG A 25 15.26 19.79 -14.50
CA ARG A 25 16.00 18.51 -14.57
C ARG A 25 16.92 18.29 -13.37
N GLY A 26 17.52 19.35 -12.84
CA GLY A 26 18.32 19.29 -11.60
C GLY A 26 17.49 18.99 -10.35
N LYS A 27 16.21 19.39 -10.34
CA LYS A 27 15.26 19.02 -9.27
C LYS A 27 14.61 17.65 -9.50
N ALA A 28 14.32 17.28 -10.74
CA ALA A 28 13.78 15.96 -11.08
C ALA A 28 14.80 14.82 -10.85
N GLY A 29 16.11 15.10 -10.95
CA GLY A 29 17.16 14.12 -10.65
C GLY A 29 17.43 13.87 -9.16
N LYS A 30 16.79 14.62 -8.24
CA LYS A 30 16.89 14.39 -6.80
C LYS A 30 15.66 13.71 -6.20
N ASN A 31 14.65 13.42 -7.00
CA ASN A 31 13.50 12.59 -6.62
C ASN A 31 13.62 11.14 -7.14
N ASN A 32 14.81 10.68 -7.53
CA ASN A 32 15.10 9.26 -7.40
C ASN A 32 15.15 9.02 -5.88
N LEU A 33 14.11 8.41 -5.38
CA LEU A 33 14.10 7.60 -4.19
C LEU A 33 15.06 6.40 -4.42
N GLU A 34 16.36 6.63 -4.55
CA GLU A 34 17.32 5.77 -3.90
C GLU A 34 16.94 5.94 -2.42
N GLU A 35 16.06 5.05 -1.93
CA GLU A 35 15.90 4.82 -0.51
C GLU A 35 17.33 4.70 -0.02
N ASP A 36 17.79 5.69 0.74
CA ASP A 36 19.10 5.67 1.37
C ASP A 36 19.04 4.41 2.25
N GLU A 37 19.48 3.27 1.71
CA GLU A 37 19.62 1.99 2.39
C GLU A 37 20.73 2.07 3.43
N THR A 38 20.79 3.21 4.14
CA THR A 38 21.58 3.39 5.33
C THR A 38 21.03 2.44 6.37
N ALA A 39 21.58 1.22 6.38
CA ALA A 39 21.41 0.18 7.38
C ALA A 39 20.00 0.17 8.00
N LEU A 40 19.01 -0.42 7.26
CA LEU A 40 17.68 -0.65 7.79
C LEU A 40 17.79 -1.36 9.15
N ILE A 41 17.04 -0.90 10.13
CA ILE A 41 16.95 -1.56 11.43
C ILE A 41 16.27 -2.91 11.23
N GLU A 42 16.98 -3.98 11.56
CA GLU A 42 16.40 -5.32 11.59
C GLU A 42 15.49 -5.44 12.80
N VAL A 43 14.20 -5.65 12.58
CA VAL A 43 13.19 -5.80 13.64
C VAL A 43 12.88 -7.28 13.81
N SER A 44 13.00 -7.78 15.04
CA SER A 44 12.65 -9.17 15.37
C SER A 44 11.16 -9.44 15.10
N LEU A 45 10.81 -10.67 14.76
CA LEU A 45 9.42 -11.04 14.43
C LEU A 45 8.42 -10.65 15.54
N GLU A 46 8.84 -10.74 16.79
CA GLU A 46 8.03 -10.42 17.98
C GLU A 46 7.81 -8.91 18.17
N ASP A 47 8.67 -8.08 17.60
CA ASP A 47 8.61 -6.61 17.71
C ASP A 47 8.06 -5.94 16.48
N ARG A 48 7.80 -6.71 15.41
CA ARG A 48 7.15 -6.20 14.22
C ARG A 48 5.70 -5.81 14.50
N PRO A 49 5.18 -4.77 13.83
CA PRO A 49 3.77 -4.44 13.91
C PRO A 49 2.92 -5.59 13.38
N ILE A 50 1.74 -5.76 13.93
CA ILE A 50 0.75 -6.70 13.40
C ILE A 50 -0.17 -5.90 12.49
N THR A 51 -0.26 -6.29 11.22
CA THR A 51 -1.05 -5.56 10.22
C THR A 51 -2.16 -6.42 9.67
N LEU A 52 -3.36 -5.87 9.67
CA LEU A 52 -4.58 -6.50 9.19
C LEU A 52 -5.09 -5.73 7.97
N LEU A 53 -5.57 -6.46 6.96
CA LEU A 53 -6.37 -5.92 5.86
C LEU A 53 -7.73 -6.62 5.87
N ILE A 54 -8.73 -5.98 6.43
CA ILE A 54 -10.07 -6.53 6.58
C ILE A 54 -10.92 -6.03 5.40
N PRO A 55 -11.44 -6.93 4.53
CA PRO A 55 -12.26 -6.52 3.41
C PRO A 55 -13.65 -6.06 3.87
N SER A 56 -14.23 -5.09 3.16
CA SER A 56 -15.62 -4.71 3.32
C SER A 56 -16.57 -5.77 2.75
N GLU A 57 -17.84 -5.73 3.16
CA GLU A 57 -18.86 -6.68 2.69
C GLU A 57 -19.10 -6.61 1.18
N ASP A 58 -18.89 -5.45 0.57
CA ASP A 58 -19.00 -5.21 -0.88
C ASP A 58 -17.70 -5.43 -1.65
N GLY A 59 -16.59 -5.67 -0.94
CA GLY A 59 -15.28 -5.93 -1.54
C GLY A 59 -14.58 -4.70 -2.13
N HIS A 60 -15.09 -3.47 -1.91
CA HIS A 60 -14.52 -2.26 -2.51
C HIS A 60 -13.54 -1.52 -1.60
N TRP A 61 -13.50 -1.88 -0.32
CA TRP A 61 -12.63 -1.28 0.68
C TRP A 61 -11.82 -2.33 1.41
N LEU A 62 -10.63 -1.93 1.81
CA LEU A 62 -9.82 -2.66 2.78
C LEU A 62 -9.62 -1.78 4.01
N LYS A 63 -10.08 -2.22 5.17
CA LYS A 63 -9.74 -1.59 6.43
C LYS A 63 -8.36 -2.05 6.84
N MET A 64 -7.36 -1.17 6.72
CA MET A 64 -6.03 -1.40 7.26
C MET A 64 -6.05 -1.09 8.76
N ARG A 65 -5.65 -2.05 9.58
CA ARG A 65 -5.40 -1.85 11.01
C ARG A 65 -3.99 -2.30 11.33
N ILE A 66 -3.27 -1.50 12.10
CA ILE A 66 -1.92 -1.80 12.53
C ILE A 66 -1.89 -1.72 14.05
N GLU A 67 -1.49 -2.81 14.66
CA GLU A 67 -1.43 -3.01 16.11
C GLU A 67 0.03 -3.25 16.53
N LYS A 68 0.30 -3.11 17.81
CA LYS A 68 1.62 -3.40 18.39
C LYS A 68 2.74 -2.58 17.76
N LEU A 69 2.53 -1.26 17.67
CA LEU A 69 3.52 -0.33 17.15
C LEU A 69 4.63 -0.09 18.18
N LYS A 70 5.65 -0.96 18.18
CA LYS A 70 6.83 -0.85 19.04
C LYS A 70 8.01 -0.12 18.40
N ILE A 71 7.90 0.24 17.12
CA ILE A 71 8.98 0.88 16.38
C ILE A 71 9.00 2.36 16.75
N GLU A 72 10.13 2.83 17.29
CA GLU A 72 10.36 4.24 17.59
C GLU A 72 10.59 5.04 16.31
N ALA A 73 9.50 5.39 15.64
CA ALA A 73 9.49 6.18 14.43
C ALA A 73 8.65 7.45 14.60
N LYS A 74 8.97 8.50 13.85
CA LYS A 74 8.19 9.75 13.84
C LYS A 74 6.99 9.68 12.92
N SER A 75 7.13 8.99 11.79
CA SER A 75 6.06 8.80 10.81
C SER A 75 6.13 7.42 10.17
N MET A 76 5.01 7.00 9.61
CA MET A 76 4.88 5.83 8.79
C MET A 76 4.19 6.19 7.49
N ASP A 77 4.85 5.88 6.36
CA ASP A 77 4.21 5.91 5.06
C ASP A 77 3.69 4.52 4.73
N TYR A 78 2.49 4.45 4.17
CA TYR A 78 1.95 3.21 3.63
C TYR A 78 1.63 3.34 2.15
N GLU A 79 1.70 2.23 1.45
CA GLU A 79 1.33 2.13 0.05
C GLU A 79 0.67 0.77 -0.18
N LEU A 80 -0.60 0.79 -0.56
CA LEU A 80 -1.33 -0.38 -1.02
C LEU A 80 -1.34 -0.34 -2.56
N LEU A 81 -0.62 -1.26 -3.20
CA LEU A 81 -0.72 -1.48 -4.64
C LEU A 81 -1.62 -2.68 -4.89
N TYR A 82 -2.55 -2.58 -5.83
CA TYR A 82 -3.44 -3.68 -6.21
C TYR A 82 -3.63 -3.76 -7.72
N GLN A 83 -4.06 -4.93 -8.18
CA GLN A 83 -4.29 -5.22 -9.59
C GLN A 83 -5.75 -5.53 -9.83
N PHE A 84 -6.28 -5.02 -10.93
CA PHE A 84 -7.66 -5.25 -11.38
C PHE A 84 -7.73 -5.31 -12.91
N PRO A 85 -8.72 -6.01 -13.49
CA PRO A 85 -8.90 -6.05 -14.94
C PRO A 85 -9.43 -4.71 -15.47
N ASP A 86 -8.89 -4.24 -16.58
CA ASP A 86 -9.46 -3.13 -17.32
C ASP A 86 -10.85 -3.54 -17.83
N PRO A 87 -11.91 -2.78 -17.51
CA PRO A 87 -13.28 -3.13 -17.94
C PRO A 87 -13.47 -3.12 -19.45
N ASP A 88 -12.64 -2.38 -20.21
CA ASP A 88 -12.76 -2.24 -21.66
C ASP A 88 -11.93 -3.29 -22.43
N THR A 89 -10.73 -3.61 -21.94
CA THR A 89 -9.78 -4.50 -22.63
C THR A 89 -9.58 -5.84 -21.95
N GLY A 90 -9.87 -5.95 -20.65
CA GLY A 90 -9.55 -7.11 -19.83
C GLY A 90 -8.08 -7.23 -19.41
N ASP A 91 -7.23 -6.28 -19.84
CA ASP A 91 -5.83 -6.25 -19.44
C ASP A 91 -5.69 -5.94 -17.95
N SER A 92 -4.64 -6.45 -17.31
CA SER A 92 -4.35 -6.12 -15.91
C SER A 92 -3.88 -4.68 -15.77
N LYS A 93 -4.55 -3.90 -14.93
CA LYS A 93 -4.15 -2.56 -14.47
C LYS A 93 -3.68 -2.60 -13.04
N THR A 94 -2.79 -1.68 -12.69
CA THR A 94 -2.33 -1.46 -11.32
C THR A 94 -2.79 -0.10 -10.84
N ALA A 95 -3.35 -0.05 -9.65
CA ALA A 95 -3.64 1.19 -8.92
C ALA A 95 -3.01 1.15 -7.53
N GLY A 96 -2.98 2.31 -6.85
CA GLY A 96 -2.36 2.43 -5.54
C GLY A 96 -3.06 3.43 -4.64
N VAL A 97 -3.05 3.12 -3.35
CA VAL A 97 -3.55 3.98 -2.27
C VAL A 97 -2.36 4.32 -1.35
N PRO A 98 -1.67 5.44 -1.58
CA PRO A 98 -0.61 5.90 -0.68
C PRO A 98 -1.19 6.71 0.48
N GLY A 99 -0.46 6.72 1.61
CA GLY A 99 -0.74 7.61 2.73
C GLY A 99 0.45 7.75 3.66
N SER A 100 0.36 8.74 4.56
CA SER A 100 1.38 9.01 5.58
C SER A 100 0.70 9.37 6.89
N ILE A 101 1.22 8.82 7.99
CA ILE A 101 0.67 8.99 9.34
C ILE A 101 1.80 9.42 10.27
N ILE A 102 1.56 10.43 11.08
CA ILE A 102 2.46 10.84 12.16
C ILE A 102 2.20 9.95 13.37
N LEU A 103 3.25 9.31 13.91
CA LEU A 103 3.17 8.30 14.96
C LEU A 103 3.34 8.86 16.39
N ASP A 104 2.96 10.09 16.65
CA ASP A 104 3.22 10.79 17.92
C ASP A 104 2.40 10.16 19.07
N GLY A 105 2.94 9.10 19.68
CA GLY A 105 2.29 8.36 20.77
C GLY A 105 1.11 7.48 20.35
N ILE A 106 0.99 7.17 19.08
CA ILE A 106 -0.05 6.29 18.53
C ILE A 106 0.39 4.83 18.70
N GLU A 107 -0.43 4.02 19.34
CA GLU A 107 -0.20 2.58 19.55
C GLU A 107 -0.92 1.72 18.50
N GLU A 108 -2.03 2.21 17.95
CA GLU A 108 -2.83 1.56 16.93
C GLU A 108 -3.22 2.54 15.82
N ILE A 109 -3.28 2.03 14.60
CA ILE A 109 -3.69 2.79 13.41
C ILE A 109 -4.87 2.09 12.77
N GLU A 110 -5.85 2.86 12.31
CA GLU A 110 -6.94 2.37 11.47
C GLU A 110 -7.14 3.32 10.29
N SER A 111 -7.24 2.78 9.07
CA SER A 111 -7.50 3.54 7.84
C SER A 111 -8.32 2.71 6.88
N ASP A 112 -9.35 3.33 6.30
CA ASP A 112 -10.13 2.72 5.22
C ASP A 112 -9.49 3.03 3.87
N LEU A 113 -9.09 1.99 3.13
CA LEU A 113 -8.40 2.07 1.85
C LEU A 113 -9.39 1.76 0.73
N LEU A 114 -9.72 2.76 -0.07
CA LEU A 114 -10.64 2.61 -1.22
C LEU A 114 -9.91 1.95 -2.38
N MET A 115 -10.42 0.83 -2.86
CA MET A 115 -10.00 0.26 -4.15
C MET A 115 -10.81 0.90 -5.28
N GLY A 116 -10.33 2.06 -5.73
CA GLY A 116 -11.05 2.92 -6.67
C GLY A 116 -10.64 4.37 -6.61
N SER A 117 -11.54 5.25 -7.00
CA SER A 117 -11.34 6.70 -6.95
C SER A 117 -12.58 7.42 -6.42
N GLU A 118 -12.35 8.55 -5.74
CA GLU A 118 -13.40 9.44 -5.28
C GLU A 118 -13.25 10.81 -5.93
N SER A 119 -14.36 11.37 -6.40
CA SER A 119 -14.41 12.74 -6.89
C SER A 119 -15.73 13.39 -6.49
N SER A 120 -15.67 14.47 -5.70
CA SER A 120 -16.83 15.26 -5.26
C SER A 120 -17.93 14.40 -4.60
N GLY A 121 -17.54 13.45 -3.74
CA GLY A 121 -18.46 12.55 -3.03
C GLY A 121 -19.05 11.43 -3.90
N LYS A 122 -18.52 11.22 -5.10
CA LYS A 122 -18.88 10.10 -5.97
C LYS A 122 -17.72 9.11 -6.03
N TYR A 123 -18.03 7.85 -5.76
CA TYR A 123 -17.09 6.76 -5.80
C TYR A 123 -17.17 6.03 -7.15
N ARG A 124 -16.02 5.68 -7.67
CA ARG A 124 -15.84 4.75 -8.78
C ARG A 124 -14.95 3.62 -8.28
N TYR A 125 -15.48 2.42 -8.24
CA TYR A 125 -14.76 1.24 -7.75
C TYR A 125 -14.01 0.54 -8.87
N ASP A 126 -12.85 -0.01 -8.53
CA ASP A 126 -12.08 -0.90 -9.40
C ASP A 126 -12.53 -2.33 -9.12
N GLU A 127 -13.28 -2.90 -10.06
CA GLU A 127 -13.91 -4.22 -9.91
C GLU A 127 -12.92 -5.37 -10.19
N GLY A 128 -13.12 -6.50 -9.52
CA GLY A 128 -12.34 -7.71 -9.80
C GLY A 128 -10.92 -7.68 -9.26
N VAL A 129 -10.66 -6.91 -8.21
CA VAL A 129 -9.36 -6.92 -7.51
C VAL A 129 -9.13 -8.30 -6.89
N THR A 130 -8.00 -8.93 -7.23
CA THR A 130 -7.66 -10.29 -6.77
C THR A 130 -6.52 -10.30 -5.75
N GLY A 131 -5.83 -9.17 -5.55
CA GLY A 131 -4.71 -9.07 -4.63
C GLY A 131 -3.79 -7.90 -4.93
N GLY A 132 -2.68 -7.86 -4.22
CA GLY A 132 -1.71 -6.76 -4.33
C GLY A 132 -0.59 -6.87 -3.31
N THR A 133 0.03 -5.72 -3.04
CA THR A 133 1.15 -5.59 -2.11
C THR A 133 0.91 -4.42 -1.17
N LEU A 134 1.05 -4.64 0.13
CA LEU A 134 1.10 -3.59 1.15
C LEU A 134 2.54 -3.34 1.56
N THR A 135 2.96 -2.08 1.48
CA THR A 135 4.26 -1.62 1.96
C THR A 135 4.10 -0.63 3.09
N LEU A 136 4.80 -0.84 4.20
CA LEU A 136 4.93 0.11 5.32
C LEU A 136 6.37 0.58 5.41
N ARG A 137 6.58 1.91 5.51
CA ARG A 137 7.91 2.55 5.64
C ARG A 137 7.92 3.42 6.89
N PHE A 138 8.72 3.06 7.87
CA PHE A 138 8.87 3.81 9.12
C PHE A 138 10.04 4.78 9.02
N ARG A 139 9.82 6.06 9.40
CA ARG A 139 10.81 7.12 9.27
C ARG A 139 11.06 7.84 10.59
N ASN A 140 12.30 8.30 10.77
CA ASN A 140 12.70 9.14 11.91
C ASN A 140 12.25 10.62 11.73
N ASP A 141 12.61 11.46 12.69
CA ASP A 141 12.36 12.91 12.71
C ASP A 141 12.99 13.68 11.54
N LYS A 142 14.01 13.11 10.90
CA LYS A 142 14.70 13.68 9.73
C LYS A 142 14.13 13.18 8.40
N GLY A 143 13.08 12.33 8.44
CA GLY A 143 12.48 11.72 7.26
C GLY A 143 13.27 10.54 6.68
N GLN A 144 14.34 10.09 7.35
CA GLN A 144 15.16 8.95 6.90
C GLN A 144 14.42 7.65 7.19
N LEU A 145 14.52 6.69 6.28
CA LEU A 145 13.93 5.36 6.42
C LEU A 145 14.65 4.59 7.53
N LEU A 146 13.89 4.11 8.52
CA LEU A 146 14.38 3.25 9.60
C LEU A 146 14.22 1.78 9.27
N THR A 147 13.03 1.39 8.84
CA THR A 147 12.70 0.02 8.46
C THR A 147 11.52 0.00 7.50
N LYS A 148 11.38 -1.12 6.76
CA LYS A 148 10.36 -1.32 5.74
C LYS A 148 9.81 -2.74 5.86
N PHE A 149 8.49 -2.87 5.76
CA PHE A 149 7.79 -4.15 5.68
C PHE A 149 7.02 -4.22 4.38
N VAL A 150 7.01 -5.39 3.75
CA VAL A 150 6.29 -5.65 2.50
C VAL A 150 5.55 -6.96 2.64
N SER A 151 4.25 -6.96 2.38
CA SER A 151 3.42 -8.16 2.36
C SER A 151 2.58 -8.20 1.10
N ASP A 152 2.66 -9.30 0.39
CA ASP A 152 1.73 -9.59 -0.69
C ASP A 152 0.46 -10.19 -0.09
N PHE A 153 -0.69 -9.78 -0.62
CA PHE A 153 -2.00 -10.29 -0.20
C PHE A 153 -2.82 -10.73 -1.39
N ASN A 154 -3.69 -11.70 -1.17
CA ASN A 154 -4.72 -12.11 -2.13
C ASN A 154 -6.10 -11.83 -1.57
N ILE A 155 -7.04 -11.50 -2.47
CA ILE A 155 -8.46 -11.32 -2.18
C ILE A 155 -9.24 -12.44 -2.86
N TYR A 156 -10.14 -13.07 -2.13
CA TYR A 156 -10.96 -14.18 -2.59
C TYR A 156 -12.44 -13.93 -2.32
N VAL A 157 -13.28 -14.34 -3.24
CA VAL A 157 -14.75 -14.41 -3.06
C VAL A 157 -15.26 -15.65 -3.78
N ASN A 158 -16.10 -16.44 -3.09
CA ASN A 158 -16.63 -17.70 -3.62
C ASN A 158 -15.56 -18.75 -4.01
N GLU A 159 -14.39 -18.66 -3.44
CA GLU A 159 -13.27 -19.60 -3.64
C GLU A 159 -13.15 -20.53 -2.44
N LYS A 160 -12.64 -21.75 -2.69
CA LYS A 160 -12.45 -22.77 -1.66
C LYS A 160 -11.05 -22.77 -1.07
N GLU A 161 -10.06 -22.46 -1.87
CA GLU A 161 -8.65 -22.42 -1.46
C GLU A 161 -8.21 -20.97 -1.30
N LEU A 162 -7.70 -20.63 -0.12
CA LEU A 162 -7.25 -19.31 0.24
C LEU A 162 -5.75 -19.40 0.53
N ALA A 163 -4.92 -18.67 -0.22
CA ALA A 163 -3.48 -18.66 -0.05
C ALA A 163 -2.96 -17.24 0.15
N SER A 164 -1.90 -17.07 0.96
CA SER A 164 -1.19 -15.79 1.06
C SER A 164 -0.57 -15.39 -0.28
N GLY A 165 -0.33 -14.08 -0.48
CA GLY A 165 0.22 -13.57 -1.72
C GLY A 165 1.60 -14.14 -2.07
N ASP A 166 2.40 -14.48 -1.06
CA ASP A 166 3.70 -15.13 -1.22
C ASP A 166 3.64 -16.68 -1.36
N GLY A 167 2.42 -17.25 -1.26
CA GLY A 167 2.16 -18.67 -1.41
C GLY A 167 2.69 -19.58 -0.31
N LYS A 168 3.17 -19.01 0.82
CA LYS A 168 3.73 -19.83 1.93
C LYS A 168 2.69 -20.32 2.91
N PHE A 169 1.50 -19.76 2.89
CA PHE A 169 0.36 -20.17 3.71
C PHE A 169 -0.84 -20.43 2.82
N SER A 170 -1.59 -21.51 3.10
CA SER A 170 -2.85 -21.80 2.42
C SER A 170 -3.83 -22.49 3.35
N TYR A 171 -5.11 -22.23 3.14
CA TYR A 171 -6.21 -22.82 3.88
C TYR A 171 -7.34 -23.24 2.96
N THR A 172 -7.88 -24.44 3.16
CA THR A 172 -9.00 -24.96 2.38
C THR A 172 -10.29 -24.90 3.19
N LEU A 173 -11.25 -24.10 2.74
CA LEU A 173 -12.57 -23.97 3.37
C LEU A 173 -13.35 -25.29 3.27
N LYS A 174 -13.99 -25.73 4.35
CA LYS A 174 -14.92 -26.87 4.31
C LYS A 174 -16.16 -26.53 3.48
N ASN A 175 -16.71 -25.33 3.68
CA ASN A 175 -17.85 -24.79 2.96
C ASN A 175 -17.51 -23.41 2.43
N ILE A 176 -17.96 -23.09 1.22
CA ILE A 176 -17.75 -21.80 0.59
C ILE A 176 -18.90 -20.85 0.99
N PRO A 177 -18.67 -19.84 1.83
CA PRO A 177 -19.69 -18.87 2.17
C PRO A 177 -19.93 -17.93 0.99
N ARG A 178 -21.19 -17.74 0.60
CA ARG A 178 -21.53 -16.91 -0.56
C ARG A 178 -21.36 -15.41 -0.24
N GLY A 179 -20.67 -14.71 -1.14
CA GLY A 179 -20.53 -13.25 -1.07
C GLY A 179 -19.65 -12.76 0.09
N VAL A 180 -18.92 -13.64 0.73
CA VAL A 180 -17.94 -13.26 1.75
C VAL A 180 -16.58 -13.09 1.07
N TYR A 181 -16.00 -11.93 1.26
CA TYR A 181 -14.63 -11.64 0.82
C TYR A 181 -13.63 -12.07 1.89
N PHE A 182 -12.51 -12.59 1.43
CA PHE A 182 -11.39 -12.98 2.28
C PHE A 182 -10.12 -12.30 1.81
N VAL A 183 -9.28 -11.87 2.74
CA VAL A 183 -7.90 -11.45 2.49
C VAL A 183 -6.98 -12.42 3.20
N ALA A 184 -6.02 -13.00 2.47
CA ALA A 184 -4.99 -13.86 3.02
C ALA A 184 -3.62 -13.19 2.83
N MET A 185 -2.86 -13.00 3.93
CA MET A 185 -1.59 -12.24 3.92
C MET A 185 -0.65 -12.62 5.06
N ASP A 186 0.61 -12.19 4.92
CA ASP A 186 1.57 -12.06 6.02
C ASP A 186 1.23 -10.79 6.83
N THR A 187 1.07 -10.92 8.13
CA THR A 187 0.74 -9.83 9.08
C THR A 187 1.98 -9.12 9.64
N PHE A 188 3.18 -9.44 9.14
CA PHE A 188 4.52 -9.02 9.56
C PHE A 188 4.94 -9.53 10.93
N GLY A 189 4.11 -9.32 11.95
CA GLY A 189 4.38 -9.69 13.33
C GLY A 189 3.53 -10.86 13.81
N VAL A 190 3.85 -11.35 15.00
CA VAL A 190 3.12 -12.41 15.70
C VAL A 190 2.43 -11.86 16.95
N GLY A 191 1.24 -12.35 17.28
CA GLY A 191 0.45 -11.91 18.42
C GLY A 191 -0.99 -12.36 18.30
N GLU A 192 -1.86 -12.11 19.26
CA GLU A 192 -3.29 -12.36 19.15
C GLU A 192 -3.93 -11.37 18.18
N ILE A 193 -4.81 -11.85 17.33
CA ILE A 193 -5.57 -11.07 16.37
C ILE A 193 -7.05 -11.46 16.50
N GLU A 194 -7.85 -10.63 17.14
CA GLU A 194 -9.28 -10.92 17.38
C GLU A 194 -10.10 -11.05 16.10
N LYS A 195 -9.71 -10.34 15.05
CA LYS A 195 -10.45 -10.26 13.77
C LYS A 195 -10.00 -11.28 12.73
N ALA A 196 -9.01 -12.12 13.02
CA ALA A 196 -8.60 -13.16 12.10
C ALA A 196 -9.61 -14.32 12.11
N ALA A 197 -10.10 -14.69 10.92
CA ALA A 197 -10.92 -15.89 10.73
C ALA A 197 -10.09 -17.17 10.89
N ILE A 198 -8.85 -17.12 10.40
CA ILE A 198 -7.81 -18.17 10.53
C ILE A 198 -6.47 -17.49 10.76
N ARG A 199 -5.61 -18.13 11.54
CA ARG A 199 -4.26 -17.68 11.80
C ARG A 199 -3.29 -18.84 11.97
N GLU A 200 -2.08 -18.66 11.44
CA GLU A 200 -0.94 -19.54 11.62
C GLU A 200 0.34 -18.70 11.61
N ASP A 201 1.10 -18.68 12.69
CA ASP A 201 2.30 -17.86 12.89
C ASP A 201 2.07 -16.36 12.59
N ASN A 202 2.73 -15.83 11.57
CA ASN A 202 2.57 -14.47 11.06
C ASN A 202 1.63 -14.38 9.85
N TYR A 203 0.89 -15.45 9.52
CA TYR A 203 -0.12 -15.43 8.46
C TYR A 203 -1.53 -15.38 9.03
N ALA A 204 -2.41 -14.68 8.35
CA ALA A 204 -3.82 -14.62 8.72
C ALA A 204 -4.74 -14.54 7.49
N ILE A 205 -5.97 -15.00 7.70
CA ILE A 205 -7.10 -14.78 6.81
C ILE A 205 -8.10 -13.91 7.52
N PHE A 206 -8.47 -12.80 6.89
CA PHE A 206 -9.49 -11.87 7.34
C PHE A 206 -10.73 -12.03 6.48
N ALA A 207 -11.90 -11.95 7.08
CA ALA A 207 -13.18 -12.08 6.38
C ALA A 207 -14.00 -10.78 6.48
N SER A 208 -14.81 -10.50 5.46
CA SER A 208 -15.71 -9.34 5.42
C SER A 208 -16.90 -9.45 6.38
N SER A 209 -17.09 -10.59 7.01
CA SER A 209 -18.13 -10.83 8.01
C SER A 209 -17.62 -11.73 9.13
N ASP A 210 -18.28 -11.68 10.29
CA ASP A 210 -17.96 -12.52 11.44
C ASP A 210 -18.34 -13.98 11.13
N ILE A 211 -17.41 -14.73 10.56
CA ILE A 211 -17.52 -16.17 10.31
C ILE A 211 -16.52 -16.92 11.17
N LYS A 212 -17.00 -18.00 11.77
CA LYS A 212 -16.11 -19.02 12.36
C LYS A 212 -15.80 -20.04 11.27
N LEU A 213 -14.55 -20.13 10.91
CA LEU A 213 -14.02 -21.17 10.04
C LEU A 213 -13.55 -22.32 10.94
N ASP A 214 -14.15 -23.50 10.75
CA ASP A 214 -13.85 -24.74 11.50
C ASP A 214 -12.80 -25.59 10.79
#